data_13579dbec93eba1ea3798b5b456668a3
#
_entry.id   13579dbec93eba1ea3798b5b456668a3
#
_cell.length_a   1.000
_cell.length_b   1.000
_cell.length_c   1.000
_cell.angle_alpha   90.00
_cell.angle_beta   90.00
_cell.angle_gamma   90.00
#
_symmetry.space_group_name_H-M   'P 1'
#
loop_
_entity.id
_entity.type
_entity.pdbx_description
1 polymer ?
#
loop_
_entity_poly.entity_id
_entity_poly.type
_entity_poly.pdbx_seq_one_letter_code
_entity_poly.pdbx_strand_id
1 'polypeptide(L)'
;YKRQGYKYDTFGCTRTFTTYDGRQKTIKGGDYGWAIDQTAETEWLYNAILAGTTEVRQPAYAYSGLCRDTNDIGNTYVEIDLTNQRMVFYKDGQLLVDTPVVTGCVRKGHSTPTGCFALDAMRSPAVLKGPGYASPVTYWMPFSGGVGIHDASWRSQYGGQIYITNGSHGCVNTPKDKAAIIYNNISVGVPIVVYE
;
A
#
# COMPACT_ATOMS: atom_id res chain seq x y z
N TYR A 1 -4.54 -31.06 -3.26
CA TYR A 1 -5.15 -30.04 -2.41
C TYR A 1 -4.25 -28.81 -2.24
N LYS A 2 -2.96 -29.00 -1.87
CA LYS A 2 -2.00 -27.86 -1.76
C LYS A 2 -1.88 -27.05 -3.07
N ARG A 3 -1.94 -27.69 -4.25
CA ARG A 3 -1.90 -27.00 -5.55
C ARG A 3 -3.11 -26.14 -5.84
N GLN A 4 -4.29 -26.45 -5.30
CA GLN A 4 -5.53 -25.67 -5.53
C GLN A 4 -5.61 -24.44 -4.62
N GLY A 5 -5.06 -24.50 -3.39
CA GLY A 5 -5.00 -23.36 -2.49
C GLY A 5 -4.24 -22.18 -3.09
N TYR A 6 -3.06 -22.43 -3.69
CA TYR A 6 -2.24 -21.37 -4.31
C TYR A 6 -2.82 -20.79 -5.60
N LYS A 7 -3.74 -21.48 -6.27
CA LYS A 7 -4.29 -21.03 -7.55
C LYS A 7 -5.01 -19.68 -7.46
N TYR A 8 -5.53 -19.38 -6.28
CA TYR A 8 -6.32 -18.18 -6.02
C TYR A 8 -5.61 -17.17 -5.12
N ASP A 9 -4.37 -17.46 -4.73
CA ASP A 9 -3.54 -16.53 -3.97
C ASP A 9 -3.08 -15.40 -4.91
N THR A 10 -3.23 -14.17 -4.42
CA THR A 10 -2.87 -12.96 -5.14
C THR A 10 -1.91 -12.06 -4.35
N PHE A 11 -1.52 -12.49 -3.15
CA PHE A 11 -0.54 -11.79 -2.33
C PHE A 11 0.79 -11.62 -3.08
N GLY A 12 1.23 -10.38 -3.23
CA GLY A 12 2.46 -10.03 -3.95
C GLY A 12 2.47 -10.37 -5.45
N CYS A 13 1.34 -10.75 -6.04
CA CYS A 13 1.29 -11.09 -7.46
C CYS A 13 1.45 -9.85 -8.37
N THR A 14 1.80 -10.12 -9.62
CA THR A 14 1.82 -9.08 -10.66
C THR A 14 0.40 -8.70 -11.05
N ARG A 15 0.12 -7.38 -11.12
CA ARG A 15 -1.21 -6.82 -11.45
C ARG A 15 -1.14 -5.89 -12.64
N THR A 16 -2.17 -5.88 -13.46
CA THR A 16 -2.42 -4.81 -14.42
C THR A 16 -3.22 -3.72 -13.73
N PHE A 17 -2.76 -2.49 -13.82
CA PHE A 17 -3.36 -1.34 -13.17
C PHE A 17 -3.54 -0.19 -14.16
N THR A 18 -4.72 0.44 -14.16
CA THR A 18 -4.98 1.65 -14.94
C THR A 18 -4.73 2.85 -14.04
N THR A 19 -3.76 3.67 -14.40
CA THR A 19 -3.32 4.83 -13.63
C THR A 19 -4.34 5.99 -13.70
N TYR A 20 -4.20 6.96 -12.81
CA TYR A 20 -5.05 8.18 -12.74
C TYR A 20 -5.13 8.94 -14.07
N ASP A 21 -4.14 8.81 -14.94
CA ASP A 21 -4.08 9.44 -16.26
C ASP A 21 -4.42 8.48 -17.42
N GLY A 22 -4.92 7.28 -17.11
CA GLY A 22 -5.41 6.29 -18.09
C GLY A 22 -4.36 5.38 -18.68
N ARG A 23 -3.08 5.47 -18.27
CA ARG A 23 -2.03 4.56 -18.72
C ARG A 23 -2.22 3.17 -18.09
N GLN A 24 -1.82 2.13 -18.82
CA GLN A 24 -1.73 0.78 -18.27
C GLN A 24 -0.33 0.52 -17.72
N LYS A 25 -0.25 0.11 -16.46
CA LYS A 25 0.99 -0.27 -15.79
C LYS A 25 0.93 -1.72 -15.31
N THR A 26 2.07 -2.39 -15.38
CA THR A 26 2.27 -3.69 -14.76
C THR A 26 2.93 -3.49 -13.40
N ILE A 27 2.17 -3.67 -12.34
CA ILE A 27 2.65 -3.55 -10.95
C ILE A 27 3.17 -4.90 -10.49
N LYS A 28 4.42 -4.98 -10.07
CA LYS A 28 5.07 -6.20 -9.60
C LYS A 28 5.45 -6.07 -8.13
N GLY A 29 5.22 -7.14 -7.37
CA GLY A 29 5.62 -7.20 -5.96
C GLY A 29 4.73 -6.39 -5.02
N GLY A 30 5.25 -6.15 -3.81
CA GLY A 30 4.49 -5.64 -2.67
C GLY A 30 3.95 -6.78 -1.82
N ASP A 31 3.15 -6.44 -0.84
CA ASP A 31 2.59 -7.36 0.16
C ASP A 31 1.06 -7.26 0.26
N TYR A 32 0.42 -6.77 -0.78
CA TYR A 32 -1.03 -6.69 -0.88
C TYR A 32 -1.61 -7.91 -1.62
N GLY A 33 -2.80 -8.33 -1.18
CA GLY A 33 -3.60 -9.35 -1.84
C GLY A 33 -4.08 -10.44 -0.88
N TRP A 34 -4.47 -11.56 -1.45
CA TRP A 34 -5.07 -12.68 -0.74
C TRP A 34 -4.11 -13.86 -0.70
N ALA A 35 -3.96 -14.47 0.47
CA ALA A 35 -3.28 -15.76 0.60
C ALA A 35 -3.98 -16.63 1.66
N ILE A 36 -4.24 -17.88 1.32
CA ILE A 36 -4.89 -18.85 2.20
C ILE A 36 -3.92 -19.26 3.31
N ASP A 37 -4.41 -19.29 4.55
CA ASP A 37 -3.73 -19.96 5.67
C ASP A 37 -3.85 -21.48 5.50
N GLN A 38 -2.83 -22.08 4.90
CA GLN A 38 -2.83 -23.51 4.61
C GLN A 38 -2.82 -24.38 5.85
N THR A 39 -2.22 -23.92 6.94
CA THR A 39 -2.17 -24.67 8.21
C THR A 39 -3.56 -24.72 8.81
N ALA A 40 -4.21 -23.57 8.98
CA ALA A 40 -5.56 -23.49 9.51
C ALA A 40 -6.57 -24.23 8.61
N GLU A 41 -6.45 -24.12 7.28
CA GLU A 41 -7.33 -24.83 6.34
C GLU A 41 -7.13 -26.35 6.40
N THR A 42 -5.89 -26.81 6.53
CA THR A 42 -5.61 -28.26 6.63
C THR A 42 -6.18 -28.83 7.93
N GLU A 43 -6.00 -28.12 9.04
CA GLU A 43 -6.54 -28.53 10.35
C GLU A 43 -8.08 -28.56 10.33
N TRP A 44 -8.69 -27.49 9.82
CA TRP A 44 -10.14 -27.45 9.69
C TRP A 44 -10.68 -28.61 8.83
N LEU A 45 -10.07 -28.85 7.66
CA LEU A 45 -10.50 -29.91 6.74
C LEU A 45 -10.38 -31.30 7.39
N TYR A 46 -9.29 -31.54 8.11
CA TYR A 46 -9.09 -32.79 8.84
C TYR A 46 -10.23 -33.03 9.85
N ASN A 47 -10.55 -32.02 10.66
CA ASN A 47 -11.61 -32.10 11.65
C ASN A 47 -13.00 -32.24 11.00
N ALA A 48 -13.26 -31.55 9.91
CA ALA A 48 -14.51 -31.64 9.15
C ALA A 48 -14.74 -33.04 8.58
N ILE A 49 -13.69 -33.68 8.06
CA ILE A 49 -13.76 -35.07 7.57
C ILE A 49 -14.11 -36.01 8.72
N LEU A 50 -13.44 -35.89 9.87
CA LEU A 50 -13.70 -36.74 11.04
C LEU A 50 -15.12 -36.58 11.58
N ALA A 51 -15.66 -35.36 11.54
CA ALA A 51 -16.99 -35.05 12.02
C ALA A 51 -18.10 -35.29 10.97
N GLY A 52 -17.74 -35.63 9.71
CA GLY A 52 -18.71 -35.70 8.61
C GLY A 52 -19.38 -34.36 8.28
N THR A 53 -18.70 -33.24 8.58
CA THR A 53 -19.25 -31.89 8.37
C THR A 53 -19.23 -31.53 6.88
N THR A 54 -20.36 -31.04 6.37
CA THR A 54 -20.51 -30.49 5.02
C THR A 54 -21.08 -29.09 5.13
N GLU A 55 -20.26 -28.07 4.80
CA GLU A 55 -20.69 -26.66 4.83
C GLU A 55 -19.98 -25.84 3.76
N VAL A 56 -20.63 -24.75 3.32
CA VAL A 56 -20.02 -23.72 2.49
C VAL A 56 -19.54 -22.61 3.42
N ARG A 57 -18.24 -22.33 3.41
CA ARG A 57 -17.64 -21.30 4.26
C ARG A 57 -16.55 -20.52 3.53
N GLN A 58 -16.18 -19.40 4.10
CA GLN A 58 -14.97 -18.68 3.71
C GLN A 58 -13.73 -19.45 4.23
N PRO A 59 -12.67 -19.63 3.42
CA PRO A 59 -11.43 -20.19 3.92
C PRO A 59 -10.76 -19.25 4.93
N ALA A 60 -9.88 -19.81 5.77
CA ALA A 60 -8.99 -19.00 6.59
C ALA A 60 -7.92 -18.34 5.70
N TYR A 61 -7.73 -17.05 5.87
CA TYR A 61 -6.72 -16.29 5.12
C TYR A 61 -5.58 -15.87 6.03
N ALA A 62 -4.33 -16.08 5.58
CA ALA A 62 -3.14 -15.50 6.19
C ALA A 62 -3.01 -14.00 5.84
N TYR A 63 -3.41 -13.65 4.62
CA TYR A 63 -3.49 -12.27 4.13
C TYR A 63 -4.79 -12.06 3.38
N SER A 64 -5.42 -10.90 3.55
CA SER A 64 -6.65 -10.55 2.87
C SER A 64 -6.59 -9.16 2.26
N GLY A 65 -6.95 -9.06 0.99
CA GLY A 65 -7.22 -7.78 0.34
C GLY A 65 -8.62 -7.23 0.70
N LEU A 66 -8.90 -6.01 0.30
CA LEU A 66 -10.19 -5.37 0.56
C LEU A 66 -11.29 -5.79 -0.43
N CYS A 67 -10.92 -6.23 -1.60
CA CYS A 67 -11.88 -6.70 -2.61
C CYS A 67 -11.34 -7.91 -3.38
N ARG A 68 -12.22 -8.60 -4.08
CA ARG A 68 -11.94 -9.74 -4.97
C ARG A 68 -12.44 -9.40 -6.37
N ASP A 69 -11.83 -8.44 -7.01
CA ASP A 69 -12.05 -8.09 -8.41
C ASP A 69 -10.85 -8.51 -9.29
N THR A 70 -10.80 -8.00 -10.52
CA THR A 70 -9.78 -8.36 -11.51
C THR A 70 -8.34 -8.15 -11.03
N ASN A 71 -8.09 -7.15 -10.18
CA ASN A 71 -6.75 -6.83 -9.68
C ASN A 71 -6.67 -6.70 -8.16
N ASP A 72 -7.75 -6.98 -7.44
CA ASP A 72 -7.94 -6.88 -5.99
C ASP A 72 -7.83 -5.45 -5.40
N ILE A 73 -7.62 -4.41 -6.21
CA ILE A 73 -7.38 -3.04 -5.74
C ILE A 73 -8.70 -2.33 -5.41
N GLY A 74 -9.74 -2.57 -6.23
CA GLY A 74 -11.07 -1.96 -6.03
C GLY A 74 -11.09 -0.47 -6.28
N ASN A 75 -12.02 0.21 -5.60
CA ASN A 75 -12.33 1.62 -5.82
C ASN A 75 -11.78 2.55 -4.71
N THR A 76 -11.12 1.99 -3.70
CA THR A 76 -10.49 2.74 -2.60
C THR A 76 -9.01 2.38 -2.54
N TYR A 77 -8.15 3.30 -2.96
CA TYR A 77 -6.70 3.08 -3.02
C TYR A 77 -5.93 4.40 -3.05
N VAL A 78 -4.64 4.32 -2.70
CA VAL A 78 -3.68 5.39 -2.97
C VAL A 78 -2.80 4.97 -4.14
N GLU A 79 -2.55 5.88 -5.05
CA GLU A 79 -1.67 5.72 -6.20
C GLU A 79 -0.52 6.72 -6.11
N ILE A 80 0.71 6.25 -6.28
CA ILE A 80 1.93 7.06 -6.18
C ILE A 80 2.75 6.87 -7.46
N ASP A 81 2.78 7.90 -8.28
CA ASP A 81 3.59 7.99 -9.51
C ASP A 81 4.94 8.61 -9.15
N LEU A 82 5.98 7.77 -9.12
CA LEU A 82 7.35 8.19 -8.78
C LEU A 82 7.98 9.05 -9.87
N THR A 83 7.61 8.82 -11.13
CA THR A 83 8.12 9.58 -12.27
C THR A 83 7.59 11.01 -12.26
N ASN A 84 6.29 11.17 -12.06
CA ASN A 84 5.64 12.47 -12.04
C ASN A 84 5.62 13.12 -10.64
N GLN A 85 6.11 12.42 -9.61
CA GLN A 85 6.09 12.87 -8.22
C GLN A 85 4.70 13.35 -7.79
N ARG A 86 3.71 12.51 -8.07
CA ARG A 86 2.29 12.77 -7.84
C ARG A 86 1.66 11.63 -7.04
N MET A 87 0.79 11.99 -6.14
CA MET A 87 -0.01 11.03 -5.38
C MET A 87 -1.48 11.39 -5.52
N VAL A 88 -2.31 10.38 -5.79
CA VAL A 88 -3.76 10.50 -5.80
C VAL A 88 -4.36 9.53 -4.79
N PHE A 89 -5.47 9.91 -4.18
CA PHE A 89 -6.24 9.05 -3.29
C PHE A 89 -7.69 9.00 -3.74
N TYR A 90 -8.15 7.81 -4.08
CA TYR A 90 -9.53 7.50 -4.38
C TYR A 90 -10.18 6.81 -3.18
N LYS A 91 -11.41 7.21 -2.86
CA LYS A 91 -12.27 6.55 -1.90
C LYS A 91 -13.63 6.29 -2.55
N ASP A 92 -14.03 5.03 -2.59
CA ASP A 92 -15.30 4.58 -3.19
C ASP A 92 -15.50 5.12 -4.64
N GLY A 93 -14.39 5.16 -5.41
CA GLY A 93 -14.33 5.67 -6.77
C GLY A 93 -14.28 7.19 -6.90
N GLN A 94 -14.31 7.94 -5.80
CA GLN A 94 -14.23 9.40 -5.81
C GLN A 94 -12.79 9.86 -5.54
N LEU A 95 -12.27 10.77 -6.37
CA LEU A 95 -10.98 11.40 -6.16
C LEU A 95 -11.06 12.39 -5.00
N LEU A 96 -10.42 12.08 -3.87
CA LEU A 96 -10.38 12.95 -2.69
C LEU A 96 -9.10 13.79 -2.61
N VAL A 97 -7.98 13.23 -3.04
CA VAL A 97 -6.69 13.93 -3.04
C VAL A 97 -6.00 13.73 -4.37
N ASP A 98 -5.43 14.82 -4.86
CA ASP A 98 -4.51 14.88 -5.98
C ASP A 98 -3.45 15.92 -5.62
N THR A 99 -2.20 15.50 -5.46
CA THR A 99 -1.16 16.34 -4.89
C THR A 99 0.23 15.99 -5.39
N PRO A 100 1.11 16.98 -5.63
CA PRO A 100 2.53 16.70 -5.77
C PRO A 100 3.10 16.21 -4.43
N VAL A 101 4.10 15.34 -4.51
CA VAL A 101 4.81 14.75 -3.37
C VAL A 101 6.32 14.81 -3.57
N VAL A 102 7.10 14.48 -2.55
CA VAL A 102 8.53 14.20 -2.69
C VAL A 102 8.84 12.84 -2.12
N THR A 103 9.26 11.93 -2.99
CA THR A 103 9.57 10.55 -2.64
C THR A 103 11.04 10.35 -2.27
N GLY A 104 11.48 9.11 -2.15
CA GLY A 104 12.83 8.74 -1.75
C GLY A 104 13.93 9.29 -2.66
N CYS A 105 15.08 9.65 -2.07
CA CYS A 105 16.20 10.26 -2.79
C CYS A 105 16.96 9.24 -3.64
N VAL A 106 16.77 9.27 -4.95
CA VAL A 106 17.38 8.34 -5.90
C VAL A 106 18.92 8.39 -5.85
N ARG A 107 19.50 9.60 -5.84
CA ARG A 107 20.97 9.76 -5.82
C ARG A 107 21.63 9.16 -4.58
N LYS A 108 20.90 9.06 -3.47
CA LYS A 108 21.39 8.46 -2.21
C LYS A 108 21.01 6.97 -2.07
N GLY A 109 20.42 6.35 -3.08
CA GLY A 109 19.95 4.96 -3.02
C GLY A 109 18.74 4.73 -2.10
N HIS A 110 17.97 5.78 -1.82
CA HIS A 110 16.80 5.73 -0.95
C HIS A 110 15.49 5.75 -1.76
N SER A 111 15.45 5.15 -2.94
CA SER A 111 14.23 5.11 -3.75
C SER A 111 13.05 4.52 -2.98
N THR A 112 11.87 5.11 -3.16
CA THR A 112 10.63 4.52 -2.66
C THR A 112 10.39 3.19 -3.39
N PRO A 113 10.05 2.09 -2.68
CA PRO A 113 9.83 0.80 -3.32
C PRO A 113 8.58 0.83 -4.21
N THR A 114 8.68 0.19 -5.38
CA THR A 114 7.54 -0.02 -6.29
C THR A 114 6.82 -1.31 -5.95
N GLY A 115 5.50 -1.35 -6.16
CA GLY A 115 4.66 -2.51 -5.88
C GLY A 115 3.23 -2.13 -5.52
N CYS A 116 2.45 -3.14 -5.12
CA CYS A 116 1.15 -2.95 -4.49
C CYS A 116 1.25 -3.40 -3.03
N PHE A 117 1.12 -2.47 -2.10
CA PHE A 117 1.31 -2.68 -0.67
C PHE A 117 -0.01 -2.52 0.08
N ALA A 118 -0.15 -3.17 1.22
CA ALA A 118 -1.21 -2.85 2.16
C ALA A 118 -0.79 -1.66 3.04
N LEU A 119 -1.73 -0.79 3.40
CA LEU A 119 -1.49 0.18 4.47
C LEU A 119 -1.36 -0.57 5.81
N ASP A 120 -0.18 -0.55 6.43
CA ASP A 120 0.14 -1.36 7.62
C ASP A 120 -0.48 -0.81 8.91
N ALA A 121 -0.44 0.50 9.07
CA ALA A 121 -0.87 1.16 10.30
C ALA A 121 -1.21 2.64 10.06
N MET A 122 -1.82 3.25 11.05
CA MET A 122 -2.10 4.69 11.12
C MET A 122 -1.73 5.21 12.50
N ARG A 123 -0.92 6.27 12.55
CA ARG A 123 -0.49 6.90 13.81
C ARG A 123 -0.52 8.42 13.71
N SER A 124 -1.05 9.06 14.75
CA SER A 124 -1.06 10.52 14.87
C SER A 124 -1.05 10.91 16.36
N PRO A 125 -0.06 11.70 16.83
CA PRO A 125 1.20 12.05 16.16
C PRO A 125 2.20 10.88 16.15
N ALA A 126 3.29 11.03 15.38
CA ALA A 126 4.39 10.08 15.36
C ALA A 126 5.76 10.77 15.30
N VAL A 127 6.82 10.04 15.65
CA VAL A 127 8.21 10.48 15.44
C VAL A 127 8.92 9.46 14.58
N LEU A 128 9.30 9.86 13.38
CA LEU A 128 10.07 9.04 12.46
C LEU A 128 11.54 9.08 12.82
N LYS A 129 12.10 7.93 13.16
CA LYS A 129 13.50 7.81 13.61
C LYS A 129 14.33 7.04 12.60
N GLY A 130 15.54 7.51 12.35
CA GLY A 130 16.54 6.84 11.53
C GLY A 130 17.95 7.27 11.95
N PRO A 131 19.00 6.73 11.29
CA PRO A 131 20.37 7.12 11.60
C PRO A 131 20.56 8.63 11.48
N GLY A 132 20.82 9.30 12.63
CA GLY A 132 21.09 10.74 12.70
C GLY A 132 19.88 11.67 12.60
N TYR A 133 18.64 11.16 12.64
CA TYR A 133 17.45 12.02 12.65
C TYR A 133 16.30 11.48 13.52
N ALA A 134 15.48 12.41 14.01
CA ALA A 134 14.20 12.16 14.65
C ALA A 134 13.23 13.26 14.20
N SER A 135 12.33 12.94 13.29
CA SER A 135 11.41 13.91 12.66
C SER A 135 10.00 13.73 13.20
N PRO A 136 9.45 14.70 13.95
CA PRO A 136 8.06 14.67 14.35
C PRO A 136 7.16 14.90 13.12
N VAL A 137 6.10 14.10 13.02
CA VAL A 137 5.06 14.22 11.99
C VAL A 137 3.69 14.17 12.66
N THR A 138 2.70 14.80 12.04
CA THR A 138 1.33 14.75 12.54
C THR A 138 0.65 13.46 12.12
N TYR A 139 0.88 13.02 10.89
CA TYR A 139 0.24 11.83 10.30
C TYR A 139 1.30 10.87 9.80
N TRP A 140 1.20 9.62 10.20
CA TRP A 140 2.09 8.54 9.76
C TRP A 140 1.29 7.33 9.28
N MET A 141 1.50 6.95 8.05
CA MET A 141 0.79 5.89 7.33
C MET A 141 1.82 4.98 6.64
N PRO A 142 2.46 4.03 7.37
CA PRO A 142 3.42 3.08 6.81
C PRO A 142 2.74 2.06 5.90
N PHE A 143 3.46 1.63 4.84
CA PHE A 143 2.99 0.62 3.90
C PHE A 143 4.08 -0.36 3.44
N SER A 144 5.35 -0.13 3.75
CA SER A 144 6.45 -1.04 3.36
C SER A 144 7.63 -0.90 4.31
N GLY A 145 7.73 -1.77 5.30
CA GLY A 145 8.79 -1.71 6.30
C GLY A 145 8.81 -0.36 7.02
N GLY A 146 9.89 0.41 6.87
CA GLY A 146 9.99 1.78 7.42
C GLY A 146 9.53 2.88 6.47
N VAL A 147 8.95 2.56 5.32
CA VAL A 147 8.48 3.51 4.31
C VAL A 147 6.98 3.75 4.47
N GLY A 148 6.55 5.00 4.37
CA GLY A 148 5.14 5.37 4.49
C GLY A 148 4.85 6.77 3.99
N ILE A 149 3.57 7.13 4.00
CA ILE A 149 3.06 8.46 3.67
C ILE A 149 3.03 9.27 4.97
N HIS A 150 3.54 10.50 4.94
CA HIS A 150 3.48 11.41 6.09
C HIS A 150 3.51 12.87 5.67
N ASP A 151 3.02 13.76 6.55
CA ASP A 151 3.17 15.19 6.36
C ASP A 151 4.64 15.62 6.52
N ALA A 152 5.06 16.57 5.70
CA ALA A 152 6.41 17.10 5.71
C ALA A 152 6.41 18.62 5.82
N SER A 153 6.02 19.13 6.99
CA SER A 153 5.85 20.57 7.25
C SER A 153 7.15 21.38 7.10
N TRP A 154 8.31 20.72 7.07
CA TRP A 154 9.61 21.35 6.81
C TRP A 154 9.86 21.62 5.33
N ARG A 155 8.96 21.18 4.41
CA ARG A 155 9.05 21.45 2.97
C ARG A 155 8.05 22.53 2.57
N SER A 156 8.53 23.46 1.73
CA SER A 156 7.68 24.47 1.08
C SER A 156 7.37 24.12 -0.38
N GLN A 157 8.09 23.13 -0.95
CA GLN A 157 7.93 22.71 -2.34
C GLN A 157 7.83 21.21 -2.47
N TYR A 158 7.00 20.76 -3.40
CA TYR A 158 6.75 19.36 -3.71
C TYR A 158 6.75 19.13 -5.22
N GLY A 159 6.94 17.89 -5.64
CA GLY A 159 6.90 17.49 -7.04
C GLY A 159 8.21 17.74 -7.80
N GLY A 160 8.13 17.63 -9.11
CA GLY A 160 9.25 17.86 -10.03
C GLY A 160 10.43 16.91 -9.78
N GLN A 161 11.65 17.44 -9.88
CA GLN A 161 12.88 16.66 -9.75
C GLN A 161 13.53 16.74 -8.35
N ILE A 162 12.81 17.23 -7.35
CA ILE A 162 13.33 17.39 -5.98
C ILE A 162 13.82 16.05 -5.43
N TYR A 163 13.10 14.95 -5.68
CA TYR A 163 13.43 13.62 -5.21
C TYR A 163 14.78 13.08 -5.68
N ILE A 164 15.32 13.59 -6.78
CA ILE A 164 16.60 13.12 -7.34
C ILE A 164 17.75 13.37 -6.36
N THR A 165 17.83 14.57 -5.78
CA THR A 165 18.95 15.02 -4.93
C THR A 165 18.55 15.37 -3.51
N ASN A 166 17.30 15.79 -3.29
CA ASN A 166 16.76 16.26 -2.00
C ASN A 166 15.46 15.53 -1.64
N GLY A 167 15.39 14.24 -1.98
CA GLY A 167 14.29 13.34 -1.59
C GLY A 167 14.38 12.93 -0.12
N SER A 168 13.43 12.09 0.27
CA SER A 168 13.37 11.46 1.60
C SER A 168 14.31 10.24 1.71
N HIS A 169 14.21 9.50 2.81
CA HIS A 169 14.85 8.18 2.98
C HIS A 169 13.95 7.01 2.51
N GLY A 170 13.05 7.29 1.56
CA GLY A 170 12.11 6.30 1.00
C GLY A 170 10.65 6.69 1.20
N CYS A 171 10.32 7.43 2.25
CA CYS A 171 8.96 7.86 2.54
C CYS A 171 8.40 8.85 1.52
N VAL A 172 7.08 8.97 1.47
CA VAL A 172 6.36 9.91 0.63
C VAL A 172 6.03 11.16 1.43
N ASN A 173 6.83 12.22 1.23
CA ASN A 173 6.63 13.51 1.86
C ASN A 173 5.45 14.21 1.20
N THR A 174 4.42 14.49 1.97
CA THR A 174 3.12 15.01 1.52
C THR A 174 2.82 16.38 2.14
N PRO A 175 2.18 17.33 1.44
CA PRO A 175 1.64 18.53 2.06
C PRO A 175 0.71 18.17 3.23
N LYS A 176 0.81 18.91 4.33
CA LYS A 176 0.15 18.56 5.60
C LYS A 176 -1.38 18.49 5.48
N ASP A 177 -1.99 19.43 4.75
CA ASP A 177 -3.43 19.46 4.50
C ASP A 177 -3.90 18.21 3.72
N LYS A 178 -3.11 17.76 2.74
CA LYS A 178 -3.39 16.57 1.94
C LYS A 178 -3.19 15.29 2.74
N ALA A 179 -2.13 15.21 3.53
CA ALA A 179 -1.91 14.11 4.46
C ALA A 179 -3.06 13.97 5.48
N ALA A 180 -3.59 15.10 5.96
CA ALA A 180 -4.76 15.11 6.85
C ALA A 180 -6.02 14.54 6.18
N ILE A 181 -6.30 14.92 4.92
CA ILE A 181 -7.45 14.39 4.17
C ILE A 181 -7.30 12.88 3.99
N ILE A 182 -6.12 12.40 3.59
CA ILE A 182 -5.87 10.97 3.43
C ILE A 182 -6.08 10.26 4.77
N TYR A 183 -5.41 10.70 5.83
CA TYR A 183 -5.46 10.08 7.15
C TYR A 183 -6.89 9.94 7.69
N ASN A 184 -7.72 10.96 7.51
CA ASN A 184 -9.10 10.96 8.01
C ASN A 184 -10.07 10.11 7.17
N ASN A 185 -9.65 9.64 6.00
CA ASN A 185 -10.52 8.92 5.06
C ASN A 185 -10.01 7.55 4.64
N ILE A 186 -8.79 7.18 4.99
CA ILE A 186 -8.17 5.88 4.70
C ILE A 186 -8.32 4.93 5.90
N SER A 187 -8.16 3.65 5.68
CA SER A 187 -8.09 2.64 6.74
C SER A 187 -6.93 1.66 6.49
N VAL A 188 -6.48 1.00 7.54
CA VAL A 188 -5.49 -0.09 7.45
C VAL A 188 -5.98 -1.15 6.46
N GLY A 189 -5.07 -1.69 5.65
CA GLY A 189 -5.35 -2.66 4.60
C GLY A 189 -5.69 -2.05 3.23
N VAL A 190 -5.91 -0.73 3.13
CA VAL A 190 -6.13 -0.06 1.83
C VAL A 190 -4.89 -0.21 0.95
N PRO A 191 -5.05 -0.60 -0.34
CA PRO A 191 -3.93 -0.77 -1.26
C PRO A 191 -3.23 0.56 -1.58
N ILE A 192 -1.91 0.52 -1.53
CA ILE A 192 -0.99 1.59 -1.92
C ILE A 192 -0.23 1.12 -3.16
N VAL A 193 -0.56 1.67 -4.31
CA VAL A 193 0.03 1.32 -5.61
C VAL A 193 1.16 2.28 -5.93
N VAL A 194 2.39 1.78 -6.04
CA VAL A 194 3.60 2.59 -6.28
C VAL A 194 4.26 2.13 -7.57
N TYR A 195 4.53 3.05 -8.49
CA TYR A 195 5.15 2.74 -9.79
C TYR A 195 5.98 3.92 -10.35
N GLU A 196 6.77 3.59 -11.37
CA GLU A 196 7.55 4.55 -12.20
C GLU A 196 6.89 4.79 -13.55
#